data_e03a7ab0653fd847c7f76ed87ed8de96
#
_entry.id   e03a7ab0653fd847c7f76ed87ed8de96
#
_cell.length_a   1.000
_cell.length_b   1.000
_cell.length_c   1.000
_cell.angle_alpha   90.00
_cell.angle_beta   90.00
_cell.angle_gamma   90.00
#
_symmetry.space_group_name_H-M   'P 1'
#
loop_
_entity.id
_entity.type
_entity.pdbx_description
1 polymer ?
#
loop_
_entity_poly.entity_id
_entity_poly.type
_entity_poly.pdbx_seq_one_letter_code
_entity_poly.pdbx_strand_id
1 'polypeptide(L)'
;GTWINGVNCSQMTAAEVENLFKQKFENYTIEVSARDQAPQTISGADISYQYLSTGEVLKLLKQQKPYEWIKGLYEQKSYTVSENTGYNRTQLQEQLKTLSCAQAENQTEPENAYVAYQNGQFVIVPETVGSKLNIKEAYKVLNAAVDAGQTSVNFSDTPEAYVNAEVTQDDPALQSALEACNNYTKASITYTFGSQTTTLNGDTIKDWLQFDEKGQLIWDDNSFQQHVADYVAQLAATYDTVGT
;
A
#
# COMPACT_ATOMS: atom_id res chain seq x y z
N GLY A 1 10.90 -38.54 -28.98
CA GLY A 1 11.66 -37.85 -27.98
C GLY A 1 10.91 -37.76 -26.65
N THR A 2 11.62 -37.67 -25.54
CA THR A 2 11.04 -37.54 -24.17
C THR A 2 11.07 -36.08 -23.73
N TRP A 3 9.93 -35.54 -23.35
CA TRP A 3 9.78 -34.19 -22.81
C TRP A 3 9.27 -34.30 -21.39
N ILE A 4 9.85 -33.51 -20.47
CA ILE A 4 9.44 -33.45 -19.06
C ILE A 4 9.25 -31.96 -18.71
N ASN A 5 8.04 -31.60 -18.26
CA ASN A 5 7.66 -30.22 -17.95
C ASN A 5 7.99 -29.22 -19.09
N GLY A 6 7.77 -29.65 -20.34
CA GLY A 6 8.05 -28.84 -21.53
C GLY A 6 9.53 -28.74 -21.93
N VAL A 7 10.43 -29.44 -21.24
CA VAL A 7 11.86 -29.48 -21.55
C VAL A 7 12.22 -30.78 -22.29
N ASN A 8 13.01 -30.68 -23.35
CA ASN A 8 13.47 -31.86 -24.08
C ASN A 8 14.55 -32.59 -23.28
N CYS A 9 14.20 -33.74 -22.75
CA CYS A 9 15.06 -34.63 -21.96
C CYS A 9 15.43 -35.92 -22.71
N SER A 10 15.32 -35.89 -24.05
CA SER A 10 15.63 -37.08 -24.91
C SER A 10 17.09 -37.50 -24.74
N GLN A 11 17.30 -38.78 -24.52
CA GLN A 11 18.63 -39.42 -24.34
C GLN A 11 19.36 -38.98 -23.04
N MET A 12 18.70 -38.28 -22.13
CA MET A 12 19.28 -37.90 -20.85
C MET A 12 19.07 -39.00 -19.80
N THR A 13 20.05 -39.15 -18.94
CA THR A 13 19.93 -39.94 -17.71
C THR A 13 19.09 -39.19 -16.67
N ALA A 14 18.60 -39.88 -15.63
CA ALA A 14 17.89 -39.25 -14.53
C ALA A 14 18.73 -38.15 -13.84
N ALA A 15 20.05 -38.39 -13.69
CA ALA A 15 20.94 -37.41 -13.09
C ALA A 15 21.13 -36.15 -13.94
N GLU A 16 21.18 -36.30 -15.26
CA GLU A 16 21.27 -35.18 -16.19
C GLU A 16 19.97 -34.34 -16.18
N VAL A 17 18.82 -35.00 -16.15
CA VAL A 17 17.51 -34.32 -16.04
C VAL A 17 17.39 -33.56 -14.68
N GLU A 18 17.79 -34.20 -13.58
CA GLU A 18 17.79 -33.58 -12.24
C GLU A 18 18.76 -32.39 -12.20
N ASN A 19 19.93 -32.49 -12.84
CA ASN A 19 20.87 -31.37 -12.92
C ASN A 19 20.33 -30.22 -13.79
N LEU A 20 19.63 -30.55 -14.89
CA LEU A 20 18.98 -29.54 -15.72
C LEU A 20 17.93 -28.74 -14.93
N PHE A 21 17.13 -29.41 -14.12
CA PHE A 21 16.17 -28.75 -13.24
C PHE A 21 16.86 -27.93 -12.15
N LYS A 22 17.92 -28.46 -11.52
CA LYS A 22 18.72 -27.66 -10.56
C LYS A 22 19.23 -26.38 -11.19
N GLN A 23 19.83 -26.44 -12.38
CA GLN A 23 20.34 -25.24 -13.08
C GLN A 23 19.23 -24.24 -13.43
N LYS A 24 18.02 -24.72 -13.79
CA LYS A 24 16.86 -23.85 -14.01
C LYS A 24 16.53 -23.00 -12.78
N PHE A 25 16.65 -23.57 -11.58
CA PHE A 25 16.32 -22.89 -10.33
C PHE A 25 17.52 -22.15 -9.70
N GLU A 26 18.76 -22.49 -10.04
CA GLU A 26 19.95 -21.73 -9.61
C GLU A 26 19.95 -20.28 -10.09
N ASN A 27 19.33 -20.01 -11.23
CA ASN A 27 19.20 -18.68 -11.81
C ASN A 27 17.87 -17.98 -11.44
N TYR A 28 17.15 -18.49 -10.43
CA TYR A 28 15.91 -17.87 -9.99
C TYR A 28 16.17 -16.46 -9.48
N THR A 29 15.36 -15.53 -9.92
CA THR A 29 15.32 -14.16 -9.42
C THR A 29 13.87 -13.73 -9.31
N ILE A 30 13.58 -12.86 -8.34
CA ILE A 30 12.30 -12.19 -8.24
C ILE A 30 12.50 -10.68 -8.22
N GLU A 31 11.88 -9.99 -9.16
CA GLU A 31 11.82 -8.54 -9.21
C GLU A 31 10.71 -8.04 -8.28
N VAL A 32 11.06 -7.12 -7.40
CA VAL A 32 10.14 -6.50 -6.44
C VAL A 32 9.93 -5.05 -6.83
N SER A 33 8.69 -4.70 -7.16
CA SER A 33 8.25 -3.33 -7.44
C SER A 33 7.48 -2.76 -6.25
N ALA A 34 7.67 -1.49 -5.97
CA ALA A 34 6.99 -0.75 -4.90
C ALA A 34 6.74 0.70 -5.31
N ARG A 35 5.85 1.39 -4.56
CA ARG A 35 5.55 2.80 -4.79
C ARG A 35 6.81 3.65 -4.67
N ASP A 36 6.94 4.62 -5.57
CA ASP A 36 7.97 5.67 -5.57
C ASP A 36 9.43 5.15 -5.59
N GLN A 37 9.63 3.86 -5.91
CA GLN A 37 10.94 3.23 -5.97
C GLN A 37 11.15 2.49 -7.29
N ALA A 38 12.40 2.49 -7.76
CA ALA A 38 12.77 1.63 -8.86
C ALA A 38 12.69 0.15 -8.45
N PRO A 39 12.26 -0.76 -9.35
CA PRO A 39 12.25 -2.18 -9.07
C PRO A 39 13.62 -2.70 -8.66
N GLN A 40 13.66 -3.63 -7.70
CA GLN A 40 14.87 -4.28 -7.23
C GLN A 40 14.72 -5.79 -7.28
N THR A 41 15.83 -6.49 -7.44
CA THR A 41 15.82 -7.94 -7.63
C THR A 41 16.41 -8.65 -6.42
N ILE A 42 15.73 -9.70 -5.96
CA ILE A 42 16.27 -10.66 -5.00
C ILE A 42 16.71 -11.89 -5.80
N SER A 43 17.96 -12.32 -5.62
CA SER A 43 18.45 -13.53 -6.28
C SER A 43 18.07 -14.78 -5.48
N GLY A 44 17.88 -15.90 -6.18
CA GLY A 44 17.64 -17.18 -5.54
C GLY A 44 18.80 -17.61 -4.62
N ALA A 45 20.02 -17.22 -4.96
CA ALA A 45 21.20 -17.50 -4.13
C ALA A 45 21.09 -16.84 -2.75
N ASP A 46 20.58 -15.60 -2.69
CA ASP A 46 20.45 -14.85 -1.43
C ASP A 46 19.40 -15.44 -0.47
N ILE A 47 18.50 -16.27 -0.98
CA ILE A 47 17.44 -16.93 -0.20
C ILE A 47 17.59 -18.45 -0.16
N SER A 48 18.72 -18.98 -0.65
CA SER A 48 18.96 -20.43 -0.75
C SER A 48 17.86 -21.17 -1.53
N TYR A 49 17.38 -20.55 -2.62
CA TYR A 49 16.33 -21.12 -3.47
C TYR A 49 16.89 -22.31 -4.24
N GLN A 50 16.25 -23.47 -4.14
CA GLN A 50 16.76 -24.69 -4.71
C GLN A 50 15.64 -25.62 -5.19
N TYR A 51 15.97 -26.45 -6.16
CA TYR A 51 15.15 -27.59 -6.58
C TYR A 51 15.26 -28.72 -5.55
N LEU A 52 14.10 -29.23 -5.14
CA LEU A 52 13.99 -30.39 -4.25
C LEU A 52 13.57 -31.60 -5.08
N SER A 53 14.50 -32.54 -5.33
CA SER A 53 14.20 -33.76 -6.06
C SER A 53 13.16 -34.61 -5.31
N THR A 54 12.09 -34.98 -6.01
CA THR A 54 11.05 -35.91 -5.48
C THR A 54 11.33 -37.35 -5.83
N GLY A 55 12.36 -37.61 -6.66
CA GLY A 55 12.64 -38.93 -7.23
C GLY A 55 11.65 -39.37 -8.34
N GLU A 56 10.70 -38.52 -8.72
CA GLU A 56 9.72 -38.79 -9.76
C GLU A 56 10.37 -38.99 -11.13
N VAL A 57 11.41 -38.18 -11.44
CA VAL A 57 12.18 -38.28 -12.67
C VAL A 57 12.80 -39.70 -12.81
N LEU A 58 13.45 -40.16 -11.74
CA LEU A 58 14.05 -41.49 -11.70
C LEU A 58 12.99 -42.60 -11.88
N LYS A 59 11.84 -42.43 -11.21
CA LYS A 59 10.72 -43.38 -11.28
C LYS A 59 10.14 -43.45 -12.71
N LEU A 60 9.94 -42.30 -13.32
CA LEU A 60 9.44 -42.17 -14.67
C LEU A 60 10.39 -42.84 -15.71
N LEU A 61 11.68 -42.57 -15.60
CA LEU A 61 12.68 -43.17 -16.50
C LEU A 61 12.82 -44.69 -16.34
N LYS A 62 12.68 -45.21 -15.08
CA LYS A 62 12.66 -46.66 -14.81
C LYS A 62 11.43 -47.37 -15.42
N GLN A 63 10.32 -46.68 -15.63
CA GLN A 63 9.12 -47.20 -16.24
C GLN A 63 9.22 -47.30 -17.77
N GLN A 64 10.19 -46.61 -18.38
CA GLN A 64 10.42 -46.69 -19.84
C GLN A 64 11.01 -48.04 -20.19
N LYS A 65 10.33 -48.76 -21.11
CA LYS A 65 10.79 -50.08 -21.54
C LYS A 65 11.86 -49.93 -22.62
N PRO A 66 13.02 -50.60 -22.51
CA PRO A 66 14.13 -50.45 -23.46
C PRO A 66 13.79 -50.66 -24.93
N TYR A 67 12.77 -51.48 -25.22
CA TYR A 67 12.37 -51.79 -26.62
C TYR A 67 11.39 -50.76 -27.20
N GLU A 68 10.87 -49.82 -26.42
CA GLU A 68 9.99 -48.75 -26.91
C GLU A 68 10.78 -47.56 -27.48
N TRP A 69 12.11 -47.55 -27.36
CA TRP A 69 12.95 -46.45 -27.86
C TRP A 69 12.84 -46.31 -29.40
N ILE A 70 12.62 -47.41 -30.16
CA ILE A 70 12.44 -47.37 -31.59
C ILE A 70 11.16 -46.62 -31.98
N LYS A 71 10.07 -46.78 -31.20
CA LYS A 71 8.84 -45.98 -31.37
C LYS A 71 9.04 -44.53 -30.98
N GLY A 72 9.83 -44.28 -29.97
CA GLY A 72 10.16 -42.92 -29.47
C GLY A 72 10.99 -42.08 -30.44
N LEU A 73 11.57 -42.67 -31.51
CA LEU A 73 12.19 -41.91 -32.60
C LEU A 73 11.16 -41.12 -33.42
N TYR A 74 9.93 -41.62 -33.50
CA TYR A 74 8.85 -41.02 -34.28
C TYR A 74 7.71 -40.42 -33.47
N GLU A 75 7.67 -40.68 -32.14
CA GLU A 75 6.65 -40.19 -31.25
C GLU A 75 7.27 -39.29 -30.17
N GLN A 76 6.63 -38.14 -29.93
CA GLN A 76 6.97 -37.25 -28.82
C GLN A 76 6.15 -37.68 -27.60
N LYS A 77 6.81 -38.10 -26.52
CA LYS A 77 6.16 -38.39 -25.24
C LYS A 77 6.40 -37.23 -24.28
N SER A 78 5.31 -36.63 -23.78
CA SER A 78 5.36 -35.56 -22.81
C SER A 78 4.90 -36.05 -21.44
N TYR A 79 5.66 -35.72 -20.43
CA TYR A 79 5.38 -36.07 -19.04
C TYR A 79 5.39 -34.80 -18.18
N THR A 80 4.61 -34.82 -17.10
CA THR A 80 4.62 -33.80 -16.08
C THR A 80 5.10 -34.42 -14.77
N VAL A 81 6.11 -33.83 -14.16
CA VAL A 81 6.59 -34.18 -12.81
C VAL A 81 6.46 -32.96 -11.90
N SER A 82 6.32 -33.20 -10.61
CA SER A 82 6.24 -32.12 -9.62
C SER A 82 7.59 -31.42 -9.52
N GLU A 83 7.60 -30.11 -9.77
CA GLU A 83 8.75 -29.25 -9.53
C GLU A 83 8.63 -28.71 -8.11
N ASN A 84 9.21 -29.39 -7.12
CA ASN A 84 9.25 -28.90 -5.77
C ASN A 84 10.47 -27.99 -5.59
N THR A 85 10.25 -26.83 -5.01
CA THR A 85 11.29 -25.87 -4.68
C THR A 85 11.28 -25.61 -3.18
N GLY A 86 12.43 -25.23 -2.65
CA GLY A 86 12.58 -24.82 -1.27
C GLY A 86 13.49 -23.61 -1.19
N TYR A 87 13.31 -22.80 -0.16
CA TYR A 87 14.14 -21.63 0.13
C TYR A 87 14.12 -21.32 1.63
N ASN A 88 15.04 -20.47 2.05
CA ASN A 88 15.13 -20.03 3.43
C ASN A 88 14.25 -18.80 3.67
N ARG A 89 13.14 -18.99 4.40
CA ARG A 89 12.17 -17.92 4.70
C ARG A 89 12.75 -16.79 5.55
N THR A 90 13.70 -17.10 6.42
CA THR A 90 14.38 -16.07 7.23
C THR A 90 15.27 -15.21 6.34
N GLN A 91 16.02 -15.82 5.43
CA GLN A 91 16.83 -15.08 4.45
C GLN A 91 15.94 -14.20 3.55
N LEU A 92 14.78 -14.71 3.09
CA LEU A 92 13.83 -13.90 2.30
C LEU A 92 13.35 -12.68 3.10
N GLN A 93 13.04 -12.84 4.38
CA GLN A 93 12.64 -11.74 5.26
C GLN A 93 13.77 -10.71 5.44
N GLU A 94 15.02 -11.18 5.59
CA GLU A 94 16.17 -10.28 5.67
C GLU A 94 16.40 -9.56 4.35
N GLN A 95 16.27 -10.24 3.21
CA GLN A 95 16.40 -9.60 1.90
C GLN A 95 15.32 -8.50 1.68
N LEU A 96 14.07 -8.74 2.08
CA LEU A 96 13.03 -7.72 2.02
C LEU A 96 13.47 -6.44 2.76
N LYS A 97 14.06 -6.59 3.95
CA LYS A 97 14.51 -5.44 4.75
C LYS A 97 15.66 -4.66 4.11
N THR A 98 16.43 -5.28 3.21
CA THR A 98 17.53 -4.59 2.50
C THR A 98 17.06 -3.80 1.29
N LEU A 99 15.85 -4.05 0.79
CA LEU A 99 15.32 -3.34 -0.36
C LEU A 99 15.13 -1.85 -0.06
N SER A 100 15.35 -1.01 -1.07
CA SER A 100 15.20 0.44 -0.97
C SER A 100 13.82 0.85 -0.43
N CYS A 101 12.77 0.17 -0.88
CA CYS A 101 11.40 0.43 -0.45
C CYS A 101 11.15 0.11 1.05
N ALA A 102 12.01 -0.68 1.68
CA ALA A 102 11.92 -1.00 3.10
C ALA A 102 12.76 -0.08 4.00
N GLN A 103 13.60 0.81 3.42
CA GLN A 103 14.42 1.74 4.16
C GLN A 103 13.61 2.98 4.54
N ALA A 104 13.69 3.38 5.80
CA ALA A 104 12.89 4.47 6.35
C ALA A 104 13.11 5.81 5.63
N GLU A 105 14.36 6.09 5.21
CA GLU A 105 14.73 7.30 4.49
C GLU A 105 14.12 7.42 3.09
N ASN A 106 13.63 6.31 2.54
CA ASN A 106 13.01 6.24 1.23
C ASN A 106 11.47 6.13 1.28
N GLN A 107 10.91 6.21 2.49
CA GLN A 107 9.48 6.05 2.71
C GLN A 107 8.81 7.38 3.02
N THR A 108 7.60 7.54 2.53
CA THR A 108 6.70 8.64 2.88
C THR A 108 5.62 8.10 3.82
N GLU A 109 5.46 8.74 4.98
CA GLU A 109 4.35 8.43 5.88
C GLU A 109 3.02 8.80 5.24
N PRO A 110 1.96 8.01 5.42
CA PRO A 110 0.63 8.43 5.04
C PRO A 110 0.13 9.54 6.00
N GLU A 111 -0.63 10.48 5.47
CA GLU A 111 -1.31 11.50 6.26
C GLU A 111 -2.81 11.40 6.04
N ASN A 112 -3.59 11.64 7.07
CA ASN A 112 -5.05 11.62 6.98
C ASN A 112 -5.58 12.81 6.19
N ALA A 113 -6.68 12.61 5.47
CA ALA A 113 -7.48 13.70 4.94
C ALA A 113 -8.06 14.53 6.11
N TYR A 114 -8.23 15.81 5.90
CA TYR A 114 -8.76 16.73 6.92
C TYR A 114 -9.51 17.91 6.30
N VAL A 115 -10.32 18.58 7.09
CA VAL A 115 -11.04 19.79 6.68
C VAL A 115 -10.18 21.02 6.97
N ALA A 116 -10.01 21.89 5.98
CA ALA A 116 -9.26 23.13 6.11
C ALA A 116 -10.03 24.31 5.52
N TYR A 117 -9.87 25.51 6.12
CA TYR A 117 -10.45 26.74 5.58
C TYR A 117 -9.51 27.34 4.53
N GLN A 118 -9.97 27.44 3.30
CA GLN A 118 -9.19 27.96 2.19
C GLN A 118 -10.09 28.83 1.31
N ASN A 119 -9.59 30.00 0.91
CA ASN A 119 -10.28 30.89 -0.02
C ASN A 119 -11.73 31.24 0.38
N GLY A 120 -11.99 31.42 1.68
CA GLY A 120 -13.31 31.81 2.18
C GLY A 120 -14.30 30.68 2.41
N GLN A 121 -13.88 29.42 2.31
CA GLN A 121 -14.72 28.24 2.56
C GLN A 121 -13.90 27.09 3.15
N PHE A 122 -14.58 26.15 3.77
CA PHE A 122 -13.96 24.89 4.13
C PHE A 122 -13.91 23.95 2.93
N VAL A 123 -12.78 23.25 2.80
CA VAL A 123 -12.53 22.21 1.79
C VAL A 123 -11.89 20.99 2.45
N ILE A 124 -12.03 19.82 1.84
CA ILE A 124 -11.26 18.65 2.22
C ILE A 124 -9.89 18.74 1.57
N VAL A 125 -8.85 18.63 2.39
CA VAL A 125 -7.50 18.35 1.94
C VAL A 125 -7.37 16.82 1.90
N PRO A 126 -7.14 16.22 0.71
CA PRO A 126 -7.04 14.77 0.57
C PRO A 126 -5.92 14.18 1.41
N GLU A 127 -6.06 12.90 1.73
CA GLU A 127 -5.00 12.12 2.35
C GLU A 127 -3.74 12.03 1.48
N THR A 128 -2.60 11.92 2.12
CA THR A 128 -1.36 11.53 1.45
C THR A 128 -1.27 10.00 1.42
N VAL A 129 -1.27 9.43 0.23
CA VAL A 129 -1.02 7.99 0.04
C VAL A 129 0.48 7.74 0.21
N GLY A 130 0.88 7.31 1.40
CA GLY A 130 2.29 7.05 1.70
C GLY A 130 2.88 5.87 0.93
N SER A 131 4.20 5.74 1.00
CA SER A 131 4.96 4.59 0.49
C SER A 131 5.56 3.73 1.59
N LYS A 132 5.24 4.00 2.85
CA LYS A 132 5.70 3.22 4.00
C LYS A 132 5.14 1.79 3.96
N LEU A 133 6.05 0.80 3.93
CA LEU A 133 5.66 -0.59 3.94
C LEU A 133 5.18 -1.05 5.33
N ASN A 134 4.09 -1.80 5.33
CA ASN A 134 3.78 -2.74 6.38
C ASN A 134 4.63 -4.00 6.15
N ILE A 135 5.80 -4.07 6.77
CA ILE A 135 6.80 -5.13 6.52
C ILE A 135 6.22 -6.53 6.69
N LYS A 136 5.31 -6.72 7.65
CA LYS A 136 4.67 -8.02 7.88
C LYS A 136 3.79 -8.45 6.70
N GLU A 137 2.98 -7.54 6.20
CA GLU A 137 2.07 -7.84 5.08
C GLU A 137 2.84 -7.88 3.74
N ALA A 138 3.79 -6.99 3.53
CA ALA A 138 4.70 -7.02 2.37
C ALA A 138 5.48 -8.35 2.31
N TYR A 139 5.95 -8.85 3.47
CA TYR A 139 6.59 -10.16 3.54
C TYR A 139 5.64 -11.30 3.14
N LYS A 140 4.37 -11.28 3.57
CA LYS A 140 3.39 -12.29 3.17
C LYS A 140 3.18 -12.33 1.65
N VAL A 141 3.07 -11.14 1.04
CA VAL A 141 2.93 -11.01 -0.41
C VAL A 141 4.15 -11.56 -1.14
N LEU A 142 5.35 -11.15 -0.72
CA LEU A 142 6.61 -11.63 -1.29
C LEU A 142 6.78 -13.14 -1.12
N ASN A 143 6.50 -13.66 0.08
CA ASN A 143 6.58 -15.08 0.38
C ASN A 143 5.62 -15.90 -0.49
N ALA A 144 4.39 -15.45 -0.68
CA ALA A 144 3.42 -16.11 -1.56
C ALA A 144 3.87 -16.12 -3.02
N ALA A 145 4.48 -15.03 -3.50
CA ALA A 145 5.03 -14.95 -4.85
C ALA A 145 6.18 -15.94 -5.07
N VAL A 146 7.10 -16.04 -4.11
CA VAL A 146 8.22 -17.00 -4.15
C VAL A 146 7.71 -18.44 -4.05
N ASP A 147 6.74 -18.74 -3.16
CA ASP A 147 6.11 -20.06 -3.05
C ASP A 147 5.44 -20.49 -4.37
N ALA A 148 4.89 -19.53 -5.12
CA ALA A 148 4.28 -19.76 -6.44
C ALA A 148 5.31 -19.79 -7.59
N GLY A 149 6.60 -19.62 -7.31
CA GLY A 149 7.64 -19.58 -8.34
C GLY A 149 7.55 -18.37 -9.27
N GLN A 150 6.92 -17.28 -8.84
CA GLN A 150 6.82 -16.05 -9.63
C GLN A 150 8.19 -15.36 -9.72
N THR A 151 8.43 -14.68 -10.83
CA THR A 151 9.67 -13.93 -11.09
C THR A 151 9.51 -12.42 -10.92
N SER A 152 8.31 -11.97 -10.58
CA SER A 152 8.01 -10.57 -10.26
C SER A 152 6.88 -10.48 -9.26
N VAL A 153 6.92 -9.45 -8.43
CA VAL A 153 5.86 -9.08 -7.50
C VAL A 153 5.80 -7.56 -7.40
N ASN A 154 4.58 -7.02 -7.37
CA ASN A 154 4.37 -5.59 -7.18
C ASN A 154 3.56 -5.37 -5.91
N PHE A 155 4.16 -4.75 -4.89
CA PHE A 155 3.46 -4.45 -3.65
C PHE A 155 2.30 -3.48 -3.85
N SER A 156 2.33 -2.65 -4.90
CA SER A 156 1.26 -1.69 -5.19
C SER A 156 -0.07 -2.36 -5.57
N ASP A 157 -0.04 -3.63 -5.96
CA ASP A 157 -1.24 -4.41 -6.28
C ASP A 157 -1.94 -4.93 -5.00
N THR A 158 -1.31 -4.75 -3.82
CA THR A 158 -1.82 -5.18 -2.52
C THR A 158 -1.77 -4.01 -1.54
N PRO A 159 -2.88 -3.26 -1.38
CA PRO A 159 -2.91 -2.08 -0.50
C PRO A 159 -2.44 -2.35 0.93
N GLU A 160 -2.70 -3.54 1.46
CA GLU A 160 -2.32 -3.98 2.81
C GLU A 160 -0.80 -4.10 2.98
N ALA A 161 -0.03 -4.19 1.89
CA ALA A 161 1.43 -4.17 1.94
C ALA A 161 1.99 -2.82 2.42
N TYR A 162 1.14 -1.79 2.50
CA TYR A 162 1.51 -0.45 2.96
C TYR A 162 0.79 -0.08 4.25
N VAL A 163 1.36 0.88 4.97
CA VAL A 163 0.63 1.63 5.98
C VAL A 163 -0.25 2.63 5.25
N ASN A 164 -1.55 2.63 5.53
CA ASN A 164 -2.52 3.50 4.86
C ASN A 164 -3.03 4.58 5.82
N ALA A 165 -3.48 5.69 5.28
CA ALA A 165 -4.20 6.71 6.04
C ALA A 165 -5.46 6.11 6.69
N GLU A 166 -5.77 6.52 7.91
CA GLU A 166 -6.98 6.07 8.63
C GLU A 166 -8.24 6.80 8.14
N VAL A 167 -8.08 8.06 7.71
CA VAL A 167 -9.14 8.91 7.19
C VAL A 167 -8.83 9.29 5.75
N THR A 168 -9.73 8.98 4.84
CA THR A 168 -9.64 9.34 3.42
C THR A 168 -10.60 10.47 3.08
N GLN A 169 -10.39 11.11 1.94
CA GLN A 169 -11.27 12.18 1.46
C GLN A 169 -12.74 11.74 1.31
N ASP A 170 -12.99 10.44 1.13
CA ASP A 170 -14.33 9.87 0.96
C ASP A 170 -14.97 9.45 2.30
N ASP A 171 -14.32 9.70 3.44
CA ASP A 171 -14.85 9.35 4.76
C ASP A 171 -16.16 10.12 5.02
N PRO A 172 -17.28 9.41 5.31
CA PRO A 172 -18.57 10.06 5.52
C PRO A 172 -18.59 11.05 6.69
N ALA A 173 -17.79 10.80 7.75
CA ALA A 173 -17.72 11.73 8.89
C ALA A 173 -17.00 13.01 8.48
N LEU A 174 -15.96 12.93 7.66
CA LEU A 174 -15.25 14.08 7.13
C LEU A 174 -16.13 14.91 6.19
N GLN A 175 -16.93 14.25 5.33
CA GLN A 175 -17.90 14.91 4.46
C GLN A 175 -18.98 15.64 5.29
N SER A 176 -19.47 15.02 6.35
CA SER A 176 -20.44 15.64 7.27
C SER A 176 -19.84 16.85 7.99
N ALA A 177 -18.58 16.76 8.44
CA ALA A 177 -17.85 17.86 9.06
C ALA A 177 -17.70 19.03 8.08
N LEU A 178 -17.34 18.76 6.82
CA LEU A 178 -17.22 19.77 5.77
C LEU A 178 -18.54 20.52 5.57
N GLU A 179 -19.66 19.79 5.45
CA GLU A 179 -20.98 20.38 5.27
C GLU A 179 -21.36 21.26 6.47
N ALA A 180 -21.18 20.76 7.69
CA ALA A 180 -21.45 21.51 8.92
C ALA A 180 -20.62 22.79 9.00
N CYS A 181 -19.32 22.71 8.79
CA CYS A 181 -18.40 23.87 8.82
C CYS A 181 -18.81 24.92 7.80
N ASN A 182 -19.12 24.53 6.58
CA ASN A 182 -19.58 25.45 5.54
C ASN A 182 -20.95 26.06 5.85
N ASN A 183 -21.84 25.33 6.54
CA ASN A 183 -23.13 25.87 6.96
C ASN A 183 -22.96 26.96 8.05
N TYR A 184 -22.07 26.75 9.01
CA TYR A 184 -21.79 27.77 10.05
C TYR A 184 -21.10 29.01 9.47
N THR A 185 -20.16 28.85 8.57
CA THR A 185 -19.39 29.97 7.98
C THR A 185 -20.14 30.73 6.88
N LYS A 186 -21.31 30.26 6.44
CA LYS A 186 -22.22 31.05 5.56
C LYS A 186 -22.87 32.25 6.25
N ALA A 187 -22.88 32.30 7.58
CA ALA A 187 -23.47 33.40 8.30
C ALA A 187 -22.73 34.71 8.01
N SER A 188 -23.48 35.75 7.71
CA SER A 188 -22.98 37.10 7.53
C SER A 188 -23.92 38.09 8.20
N ILE A 189 -23.48 38.70 9.29
CA ILE A 189 -24.26 39.63 10.08
C ILE A 189 -23.53 40.98 10.09
N THR A 190 -24.13 41.99 9.50
CA THR A 190 -23.57 43.33 9.51
C THR A 190 -24.18 44.15 10.65
N TYR A 191 -23.33 44.65 11.55
CA TYR A 191 -23.68 45.57 12.63
C TYR A 191 -23.40 47.00 12.15
N THR A 192 -24.34 47.90 12.46
CA THR A 192 -24.24 49.33 12.10
C THR A 192 -24.24 50.16 13.41
N PHE A 193 -23.21 50.98 13.60
CA PHE A 193 -23.01 51.87 14.74
C PHE A 193 -22.85 53.29 14.22
N GLY A 194 -23.97 54.03 14.08
CA GLY A 194 -23.97 55.34 13.43
C GLY A 194 -23.52 55.25 11.97
N SER A 195 -22.37 55.84 11.65
CA SER A 195 -21.77 55.79 10.31
C SER A 195 -20.77 54.63 10.10
N GLN A 196 -20.49 53.88 11.16
CA GLN A 196 -19.54 52.77 11.10
C GLN A 196 -20.26 51.43 10.98
N THR A 197 -19.66 50.49 10.26
CA THR A 197 -20.19 49.13 10.11
C THR A 197 -19.09 48.12 10.34
N THR A 198 -19.46 46.96 10.91
CA THR A 198 -18.60 45.80 11.00
C THR A 198 -19.42 44.55 10.68
N THR A 199 -18.77 43.50 10.17
CA THR A 199 -19.46 42.29 9.75
C THR A 199 -18.85 41.07 10.43
N LEU A 200 -19.70 40.29 11.11
CA LEU A 200 -19.41 38.93 11.53
C LEU A 200 -19.64 38.02 10.32
N ASN A 201 -18.62 37.38 9.87
CA ASN A 201 -18.67 36.48 8.71
C ASN A 201 -17.87 35.18 8.93
N GLY A 202 -17.78 34.35 7.91
CA GLY A 202 -17.06 33.09 7.93
C GLY A 202 -15.59 33.19 8.33
N ASP A 203 -14.93 34.30 8.01
CA ASP A 203 -13.51 34.51 8.38
C ASP A 203 -13.30 34.64 9.87
N THR A 204 -14.32 35.10 10.62
CA THR A 204 -14.31 35.12 12.07
C THR A 204 -14.79 33.78 12.65
N ILE A 205 -15.89 33.22 12.08
CA ILE A 205 -16.55 32.03 12.63
C ILE A 205 -15.67 30.79 12.48
N LYS A 206 -14.83 30.72 11.45
CA LYS A 206 -13.93 29.57 11.22
C LYS A 206 -13.03 29.29 12.43
N ASP A 207 -12.60 30.34 13.15
CA ASP A 207 -11.70 30.24 14.30
C ASP A 207 -12.41 29.76 15.58
N TRP A 208 -13.75 29.66 15.55
CA TRP A 208 -14.57 29.15 16.63
C TRP A 208 -14.84 27.66 16.54
N LEU A 209 -14.54 27.06 15.37
CA LEU A 209 -14.76 25.66 15.10
C LEU A 209 -13.54 24.84 15.53
N GLN A 210 -13.78 23.75 16.23
CA GLN A 210 -12.75 22.87 16.77
C GLN A 210 -12.84 21.48 16.11
N PHE A 211 -11.71 20.85 15.93
CA PHE A 211 -11.60 19.53 15.30
C PHE A 211 -10.82 18.59 16.23
N ASP A 212 -11.18 17.32 16.19
CA ASP A 212 -10.41 16.25 16.83
C ASP A 212 -9.20 15.85 15.97
N GLU A 213 -8.40 14.89 16.48
CA GLU A 213 -7.22 14.36 15.78
C GLU A 213 -7.55 13.65 14.46
N LYS A 214 -8.82 13.29 14.24
CA LYS A 214 -9.32 12.67 13.01
C LYS A 214 -9.99 13.66 12.06
N GLY A 215 -9.91 14.96 12.36
CA GLY A 215 -10.51 16.02 11.57
C GLY A 215 -12.03 16.10 11.66
N GLN A 216 -12.66 15.45 12.65
CA GLN A 216 -14.09 15.55 12.89
C GLN A 216 -14.41 16.82 13.68
N LEU A 217 -15.48 17.50 13.29
CA LEU A 217 -15.93 18.70 14.01
C LEU A 217 -16.39 18.32 15.42
N ILE A 218 -15.74 18.93 16.41
CA ILE A 218 -16.16 18.88 17.80
C ILE A 218 -17.17 20.01 18.02
N TRP A 219 -18.44 19.66 18.21
CA TRP A 219 -19.45 20.66 18.50
C TRP A 219 -19.68 20.76 20.00
N ASP A 220 -19.45 21.99 20.56
CA ASP A 220 -19.74 22.35 21.94
C ASP A 220 -20.51 23.65 21.96
N ASP A 221 -21.82 23.55 22.29
CA ASP A 221 -22.70 24.71 22.39
C ASP A 221 -22.19 25.78 23.37
N ASN A 222 -21.61 25.38 24.48
CA ASN A 222 -21.11 26.34 25.48
C ASN A 222 -19.91 27.11 24.96
N SER A 223 -18.99 26.42 24.31
CA SER A 223 -17.81 27.03 23.66
C SER A 223 -18.25 28.01 22.57
N PHE A 224 -19.18 27.62 21.73
CA PHE A 224 -19.68 28.48 20.66
C PHE A 224 -20.39 29.73 21.23
N GLN A 225 -21.24 29.56 22.22
CA GLN A 225 -21.91 30.69 22.91
C GLN A 225 -20.90 31.63 23.57
N GLN A 226 -19.83 31.12 24.13
CA GLN A 226 -18.75 31.93 24.70
C GLN A 226 -18.08 32.79 23.64
N HIS A 227 -17.75 32.22 22.48
CA HIS A 227 -17.19 32.97 21.35
C HIS A 227 -18.12 34.08 20.87
N VAL A 228 -19.43 33.83 20.82
CA VAL A 228 -20.43 34.85 20.47
C VAL A 228 -20.44 35.96 21.53
N ALA A 229 -20.43 35.60 22.83
CA ALA A 229 -20.43 36.59 23.93
C ALA A 229 -19.15 37.45 23.90
N ASP A 230 -17.99 36.84 23.68
CA ASP A 230 -16.70 37.54 23.58
C ASP A 230 -16.67 38.51 22.39
N TYR A 231 -17.22 38.07 21.24
CA TYR A 231 -17.32 38.92 20.06
C TYR A 231 -18.24 40.14 20.32
N VAL A 232 -19.39 39.91 20.93
CA VAL A 232 -20.31 41.02 21.30
C VAL A 232 -19.66 41.97 22.30
N ALA A 233 -18.93 41.46 23.31
CA ALA A 233 -18.19 42.29 24.26
C ALA A 233 -17.11 43.15 23.58
N GLN A 234 -16.42 42.59 22.59
CA GLN A 234 -15.45 43.31 21.76
C GLN A 234 -16.12 44.46 20.96
N LEU A 235 -17.30 44.19 20.36
CA LEU A 235 -18.08 45.21 19.68
C LEU A 235 -18.49 46.32 20.64
N ALA A 236 -18.99 46.00 21.84
CA ALA A 236 -19.36 46.96 22.84
C ALA A 236 -18.14 47.83 23.27
N ALA A 237 -17.00 47.23 23.54
CA ALA A 237 -15.78 47.95 23.89
C ALA A 237 -15.29 48.90 22.79
N THR A 238 -15.58 48.57 21.51
CA THR A 238 -15.13 49.37 20.36
C THR A 238 -16.10 50.51 20.03
N TYR A 239 -17.40 50.29 20.17
CA TYR A 239 -18.45 51.16 19.64
C TYR A 239 -19.38 51.75 20.71
N ASP A 240 -19.25 51.34 21.99
CA ASP A 240 -20.08 51.90 23.05
C ASP A 240 -19.64 53.34 23.35
N THR A 241 -20.58 54.26 23.21
CA THR A 241 -20.40 55.70 23.46
C THR A 241 -21.13 56.15 24.71
N VAL A 242 -21.64 55.20 25.54
CA VAL A 242 -22.33 55.55 26.80
C VAL A 242 -21.34 56.10 27.80
N GLY A 243 -21.43 57.44 28.04
CA GLY A 243 -20.60 58.13 29.01
C GLY A 243 -19.39 58.91 28.46
N THR A 244 -19.31 59.07 27.12
CA THR A 244 -18.34 59.97 26.46
C THR A 244 -18.97 61.31 26.09
#